data_facc372bee15b1fd0085e348da9a45c6
#
_entry.id   facc372bee15b1fd0085e348da9a45c6
#
_cell.length_a   1.000
_cell.length_b   1.000
_cell.length_c   1.000
_cell.angle_alpha   90.00
_cell.angle_beta   90.00
_cell.angle_gamma   90.00
#
_symmetry.space_group_name_H-M   'P 1'
#
loop_
_entity.id
_entity.type
_entity.pdbx_description
1 polymer ?
#
loop_
_entity_poly.entity_id
_entity_poly.type
_entity_poly.pdbx_seq_one_letter_code
_entity_poly.pdbx_strand_id
1 'polypeptide(L)'
;MFIGEYKYSLDNKNRLAIPSKFRKMFKDGVVITKGLDNCLFVYTDKEWKKLVDKLAALPISQAKSRAFSRMMLAGAMDVRLDGQGRVILPDYLKSFAGLGRKVILAGLYNRLEV
;
A
#
# COMPACT_ATOMS: atom_id res chain seq x y z
N MET A 1 -3.53 -10.16 10.53
CA MET A 1 -3.04 -10.97 9.40
C MET A 1 -3.94 -10.78 8.19
N PHE A 2 -3.34 -10.41 7.07
CA PHE A 2 -4.09 -10.21 5.83
C PHE A 2 -4.01 -11.47 4.97
N ILE A 3 -5.16 -12.04 4.67
CA ILE A 3 -5.27 -13.17 3.75
C ILE A 3 -6.52 -13.00 2.88
N GLY A 4 -6.53 -13.65 1.77
CA GLY A 4 -7.67 -13.70 0.87
C GLY A 4 -7.53 -12.75 -0.32
N GLU A 5 -8.46 -12.89 -1.24
CA GLU A 5 -8.51 -12.10 -2.46
C GLU A 5 -9.88 -11.43 -2.57
N TYR A 6 -9.87 -10.15 -2.85
CA TYR A 6 -11.08 -9.32 -2.86
C TYR A 6 -11.14 -8.51 -4.13
N LYS A 7 -12.26 -8.58 -4.83
CA LYS A 7 -12.48 -7.81 -6.05
C LYS A 7 -13.27 -6.56 -5.74
N TYR A 8 -12.73 -5.41 -6.16
CA TYR A 8 -13.38 -4.12 -5.96
C TYR A 8 -13.31 -3.29 -7.24
N SER A 9 -14.06 -2.19 -7.24
CA SER A 9 -13.96 -1.16 -8.27
C SER A 9 -13.59 0.15 -7.61
N LEU A 10 -12.66 0.87 -8.22
CA LEU A 10 -12.38 2.25 -7.81
C LEU A 10 -13.55 3.12 -8.25
N ASP A 11 -13.93 4.10 -7.44
CA ASP A 11 -14.93 5.06 -7.85
C ASP A 11 -14.30 6.17 -8.72
N ASN A 12 -15.11 7.14 -9.15
CA ASN A 12 -14.64 8.22 -10.01
C ASN A 12 -13.68 9.20 -9.32
N LYS A 13 -13.49 9.08 -8.02
CA LYS A 13 -12.51 9.85 -7.23
C LYS A 13 -11.33 8.99 -6.78
N ASN A 14 -11.12 7.84 -7.42
CA ASN A 14 -10.03 6.91 -7.12
C ASN A 14 -10.05 6.41 -5.67
N ARG A 15 -11.24 6.27 -5.08
CA ARG A 15 -11.38 5.72 -3.74
C ARG A 15 -11.50 4.22 -3.81
N LEU A 16 -10.73 3.56 -2.95
CA LEU A 16 -10.67 2.12 -2.82
C LEU A 16 -11.23 1.71 -1.46
N ALA A 17 -12.22 0.83 -1.46
CA ALA A 17 -12.75 0.28 -0.22
C ALA A 17 -11.77 -0.74 0.36
N ILE A 18 -11.56 -0.68 1.67
CA ILE A 18 -10.84 -1.71 2.41
C ILE A 18 -11.88 -2.70 2.93
N PRO A 19 -11.65 -4.02 2.79
CA PRO A 19 -12.58 -5.00 3.32
C PRO A 19 -12.91 -4.75 4.79
N SER A 20 -14.18 -4.82 5.16
CA SER A 20 -14.64 -4.43 6.49
C SER A 20 -13.91 -5.16 7.61
N LYS A 21 -13.54 -6.42 7.39
CA LYS A 21 -12.81 -7.20 8.41
C LYS A 21 -11.40 -6.70 8.69
N PHE A 22 -10.82 -5.88 7.82
CA PHE A 22 -9.47 -5.32 8.01
C PHE A 22 -9.48 -3.88 8.49
N ARG A 23 -10.62 -3.20 8.49
CA ARG A 23 -10.67 -1.75 8.75
C ARG A 23 -10.11 -1.37 10.12
N LYS A 24 -10.38 -2.17 11.15
CA LYS A 24 -9.86 -1.88 12.49
C LYS A 24 -8.33 -1.89 12.54
N MET A 25 -7.69 -2.68 11.70
CA MET A 25 -6.23 -2.77 11.65
C MET A 25 -5.60 -1.47 11.16
N PHE A 26 -6.36 -0.67 10.41
CA PHE A 26 -5.91 0.59 9.81
C PHE A 26 -6.33 1.83 10.59
N LYS A 27 -6.79 1.67 11.82
CA LYS A 27 -7.30 2.80 12.61
C LYS A 27 -6.27 3.91 12.82
N ASP A 28 -4.99 3.57 12.87
CA ASP A 28 -3.89 4.51 13.12
C ASP A 28 -3.30 5.09 11.82
N GLY A 29 -3.85 4.71 10.69
CA GLY A 29 -3.40 5.19 9.39
C GLY A 29 -3.13 4.08 8.41
N VAL A 30 -2.98 4.45 7.17
CA VAL A 30 -2.72 3.56 6.04
C VAL A 30 -1.52 4.12 5.29
N VAL A 31 -0.55 3.29 4.97
CA VAL A 31 0.56 3.69 4.09
C VAL A 31 0.46 2.88 2.80
N ILE A 32 0.38 3.58 1.69
CA ILE A 32 0.35 2.97 0.36
C ILE A 32 1.64 3.33 -0.35
N THR A 33 2.31 2.34 -0.90
CA THR A 33 3.56 2.58 -1.61
C THR A 33 3.65 1.73 -2.87
N LYS A 34 4.65 2.04 -3.69
CA LYS A 34 4.98 1.25 -4.87
C LYS A 34 5.45 -0.13 -4.43
N GLY A 35 4.84 -1.15 -5.01
CA GLY A 35 5.22 -2.53 -4.74
C GLY A 35 6.09 -3.11 -5.83
N LEU A 36 6.24 -4.41 -5.79
CA LEU A 36 6.95 -5.19 -6.80
C LEU A 36 5.91 -5.87 -7.71
N ASP A 37 6.31 -6.21 -8.94
CA ASP A 37 5.42 -6.87 -9.92
C ASP A 37 4.21 -6.01 -10.31
N ASN A 38 4.44 -4.71 -10.50
CA ASN A 38 3.43 -3.75 -10.98
C ASN A 38 2.18 -3.70 -10.08
N CYS A 39 2.38 -3.71 -8.79
CA CYS A 39 1.30 -3.58 -7.82
C CYS A 39 1.63 -2.52 -6.78
N LEU A 40 0.65 -2.22 -5.94
CA LEU A 40 0.85 -1.35 -4.77
C LEU A 40 0.88 -2.22 -3.51
N PHE A 41 1.69 -1.82 -2.54
CA PHE A 41 1.67 -2.40 -1.20
C PHE A 41 0.93 -1.47 -0.26
N VAL A 42 0.06 -2.04 0.56
CA VAL A 42 -0.73 -1.29 1.55
C VAL A 42 -0.40 -1.84 2.93
N TYR A 43 0.12 -0.99 3.79
CA TYR A 43 0.57 -1.34 5.14
C TYR A 43 -0.24 -0.62 6.20
N THR A 44 -0.44 -1.29 7.34
CA THR A 44 -0.80 -0.60 8.57
C THR A 44 0.39 0.23 9.04
N ASP A 45 0.13 1.21 9.90
CA ASP A 45 1.20 2.03 10.49
C ASP A 45 2.26 1.15 11.18
N LYS A 46 1.80 0.14 11.93
CA LYS A 46 2.69 -0.79 12.64
C LYS A 46 3.59 -1.58 11.71
N GLU A 47 3.02 -2.17 10.65
CA GLU A 47 3.79 -2.97 9.70
C GLU A 47 4.72 -2.09 8.85
N TRP A 48 4.29 -0.87 8.54
CA TRP A 48 5.12 0.10 7.84
C TRP A 48 6.39 0.43 8.62
N LYS A 49 6.24 0.67 9.93
CA LYS A 49 7.40 0.95 10.78
C LYS A 49 8.39 -0.20 10.80
N LYS A 50 7.92 -1.44 10.84
CA LYS A 50 8.79 -2.62 10.75
C LYS A 50 9.56 -2.66 9.43
N LEU A 51 8.88 -2.34 8.33
CA LEU A 51 9.52 -2.30 7.01
C LEU A 51 10.56 -1.19 6.93
N VAL A 52 10.24 0.00 7.44
CA VAL A 52 11.16 1.15 7.44
C VAL A 52 12.45 0.82 8.18
N ASP A 53 12.36 0.13 9.31
CA ASP A 53 13.54 -0.31 10.05
C ASP A 53 14.43 -1.22 9.22
N LYS A 54 13.84 -2.13 8.47
CA LYS A 54 14.58 -3.02 7.55
C LYS A 54 15.21 -2.24 6.40
N LEU A 55 14.49 -1.28 5.83
CA LEU A 55 15.02 -0.44 4.75
C LEU A 55 16.18 0.42 5.24
N ALA A 56 16.09 0.96 6.44
CA ALA A 56 17.15 1.77 7.03
C ALA A 56 18.43 0.97 7.31
N ALA A 57 18.30 -0.34 7.49
CA ALA A 57 19.44 -1.23 7.72
C ALA A 57 20.11 -1.69 6.42
N LEU A 58 19.56 -1.39 5.26
CA LEU A 58 20.16 -1.76 3.98
C LEU A 58 21.45 -0.99 3.74
N PRO A 59 22.47 -1.61 3.09
CA PRO A 59 23.75 -0.95 2.86
C PRO A 59 23.63 0.21 1.87
N ILE A 60 23.77 1.43 2.36
CA ILE A 60 23.64 2.65 1.56
C ILE A 60 24.72 2.76 0.47
N SER A 61 25.82 2.04 0.61
CA SER A 61 26.89 2.01 -0.37
C SER A 61 26.52 1.24 -1.65
N GLN A 62 25.47 0.42 -1.60
CA GLN A 62 25.05 -0.39 -2.74
C GLN A 62 23.94 0.33 -3.52
N ALA A 63 24.15 0.46 -4.83
CA ALA A 63 23.21 1.16 -5.70
C ALA A 63 21.81 0.51 -5.71
N LYS A 64 21.73 -0.81 -5.69
CA LYS A 64 20.45 -1.54 -5.65
C LYS A 64 19.68 -1.27 -4.37
N SER A 65 20.37 -1.23 -3.24
CA SER A 65 19.76 -0.93 -1.94
C SER A 65 19.22 0.51 -1.91
N ARG A 66 20.01 1.46 -2.42
CA ARG A 66 19.57 2.86 -2.50
C ARG A 66 18.32 3.01 -3.40
N ALA A 67 18.31 2.34 -4.56
CA ALA A 67 17.20 2.40 -5.49
C ALA A 67 15.92 1.80 -4.88
N PHE A 68 16.04 0.68 -4.21
CA PHE A 68 14.91 0.02 -3.56
C PHE A 68 14.35 0.88 -2.43
N SER A 69 15.20 1.37 -1.56
CA SER A 69 14.79 2.25 -0.46
C SER A 69 14.10 3.52 -0.98
N ARG A 70 14.65 4.12 -2.03
CA ARG A 70 14.06 5.32 -2.63
C ARG A 70 12.68 5.04 -3.19
N MET A 71 12.52 3.93 -3.92
CA MET A 71 11.22 3.55 -4.47
C MET A 71 10.17 3.37 -3.37
N MET A 72 10.52 2.64 -2.32
CA MET A 72 9.58 2.31 -1.25
C MET A 72 9.26 3.52 -0.37
N LEU A 73 10.26 4.28 0.03
CA LEU A 73 10.07 5.40 0.96
C LEU A 73 9.55 6.65 0.25
N ALA A 74 10.21 7.05 -0.84
CA ALA A 74 9.78 8.25 -1.57
C ALA A 74 8.46 8.02 -2.32
N GLY A 75 8.17 6.79 -2.69
CA GLY A 75 6.92 6.42 -3.35
C GLY A 75 5.73 6.30 -2.42
N ALA A 76 5.96 6.32 -1.10
CA ALA A 76 4.90 6.10 -0.13
C ALA A 76 4.02 7.34 0.08
N MET A 77 2.75 7.09 0.37
CA MET A 77 1.80 8.11 0.77
C MET A 77 1.06 7.61 2.00
N ASP A 78 1.07 8.42 3.07
CA ASP A 78 0.26 8.13 4.25
C ASP A 78 -1.12 8.74 4.07
N VAL A 79 -2.14 7.94 4.28
CA VAL A 79 -3.54 8.32 4.12
C VAL A 79 -4.33 7.78 5.30
N ARG A 80 -5.60 8.17 5.38
CA ARG A 80 -6.51 7.66 6.40
C ARG A 80 -7.77 7.13 5.75
N LEU A 81 -8.37 6.14 6.38
CA LEU A 81 -9.69 5.66 5.99
C LEU A 81 -10.71 6.79 6.21
N ASP A 82 -11.62 6.94 5.26
CA ASP A 82 -12.78 7.81 5.46
C ASP A 82 -13.84 7.10 6.32
N GLY A 83 -14.96 7.77 6.59
CA GLY A 83 -16.04 7.22 7.41
C GLY A 83 -16.68 5.96 6.85
N GLN A 84 -16.45 5.65 5.57
CA GLN A 84 -16.99 4.46 4.90
C GLN A 84 -15.91 3.40 4.67
N GLY A 85 -14.73 3.57 5.27
CA GLY A 85 -13.67 2.59 5.16
C GLY A 85 -12.95 2.59 3.81
N ARG A 86 -12.86 3.75 3.15
CA ARG A 86 -12.20 3.89 1.86
C ARG A 86 -10.95 4.75 1.98
N VAL A 87 -9.99 4.52 1.09
CA VAL A 87 -8.81 5.36 0.93
C VAL A 87 -8.79 5.94 -0.48
N ILE A 88 -8.21 7.12 -0.63
CA ILE A 88 -8.00 7.70 -1.96
C ILE A 88 -6.63 7.27 -2.45
N LEU A 89 -6.58 6.65 -3.64
CA LEU A 89 -5.33 6.31 -4.28
C LEU A 89 -4.80 7.53 -5.03
N PRO A 90 -3.58 8.00 -4.68
CA PRO A 90 -2.95 9.06 -5.46
C PRO A 90 -2.76 8.66 -6.92
N ASP A 91 -2.89 9.62 -7.82
CA ASP A 91 -2.77 9.36 -9.26
C ASP A 91 -1.45 8.71 -9.64
N TYR A 92 -0.35 9.15 -9.03
CA TYR A 92 0.97 8.61 -9.37
C TYR A 92 1.09 7.13 -8.99
N LEU A 93 0.45 6.70 -7.90
CA LEU A 93 0.45 5.28 -7.49
C LEU A 93 -0.45 4.46 -8.41
N LYS A 94 -1.61 4.99 -8.74
CA LYS A 94 -2.52 4.33 -9.68
C LYS A 94 -1.84 4.12 -11.03
N SER A 95 -1.14 5.13 -11.53
CA SER A 95 -0.40 5.05 -12.79
C SER A 95 0.76 4.06 -12.71
N PHE A 96 1.50 4.08 -11.61
CA PHE A 96 2.63 3.17 -11.41
C PHE A 96 2.20 1.71 -11.53
N ALA A 97 1.10 1.34 -10.91
CA ALA A 97 0.61 -0.04 -10.93
C ALA A 97 -0.27 -0.35 -12.15
N GLY A 98 -0.50 0.63 -13.02
CA GLY A 98 -1.34 0.44 -14.19
C GLY A 98 -2.77 0.08 -13.86
N LEU A 99 -3.31 0.62 -12.76
CA LEU A 99 -4.64 0.27 -12.29
C LEU A 99 -5.72 0.91 -13.14
N GLY A 100 -6.67 0.09 -13.59
CA GLY A 100 -7.90 0.57 -14.17
C GLY A 100 -8.98 0.71 -13.09
N ARG A 101 -10.23 0.65 -13.50
CA ARG A 101 -11.35 0.76 -12.56
C ARG A 101 -11.48 -0.48 -11.67
N LYS A 102 -11.32 -1.67 -12.25
CA LYS A 102 -11.43 -2.93 -11.52
C LYS A 102 -10.08 -3.30 -10.95
N VAL A 103 -10.05 -3.62 -9.66
CA VAL A 103 -8.81 -3.96 -8.95
C VAL A 103 -9.02 -5.21 -8.10
N ILE A 104 -7.93 -5.85 -7.77
CA ILE A 104 -7.90 -6.97 -6.84
C ILE A 104 -7.05 -6.58 -5.65
N LEU A 105 -7.59 -6.77 -4.45
CA LEU A 105 -6.84 -6.68 -3.22
C LEU A 105 -6.48 -8.08 -2.77
N ALA A 106 -5.19 -8.33 -2.64
CA ALA A 106 -4.69 -9.62 -2.16
C ALA A 106 -4.05 -9.45 -0.78
N GLY A 107 -4.45 -10.28 0.16
CA GLY A 107 -3.86 -10.31 1.49
C GLY A 107 -2.60 -11.15 1.51
N LEU A 108 -1.47 -10.55 1.87
CA LEU A 108 -0.18 -11.22 1.91
C LEU A 108 0.43 -11.15 3.32
N TYR A 109 -0.32 -11.59 4.30
CA TYR A 109 0.06 -11.68 5.70
C TYR A 109 0.29 -10.33 6.38
N ASN A 110 1.36 -9.63 6.05
CA ASN A 110 1.73 -8.35 6.67
C ASN A 110 1.33 -7.12 5.85
N ARG A 111 0.72 -7.33 4.70
CA ARG A 111 0.30 -6.24 3.81
C ARG A 111 -0.84 -6.66 2.90
N LEU A 112 -1.48 -5.68 2.31
CA LEU A 112 -2.34 -5.90 1.15
C LEU A 112 -1.56 -5.50 -0.11
N GLU A 113 -1.86 -6.17 -1.21
CA GLU A 113 -1.39 -5.78 -2.54
C GLU A 113 -2.58 -5.41 -3.42
N VAL A 114 -2.40 -4.39 -4.24
CA VAL A 114 -3.45 -3.92 -5.16
C VAL A 114 -3.00 -4.08 -6.59
#